data_bc54610c9f80d3c549c6f3f5894ea3c8
#
_entry.id   bc54610c9f80d3c549c6f3f5894ea3c8
#
_cell.length_a   1.000
_cell.length_b   1.000
_cell.length_c   1.000
_cell.angle_alpha   90.00
_cell.angle_beta   90.00
_cell.angle_gamma   90.00
#
_symmetry.space_group_name_H-M   'P 1'
#
loop_
_entity.id
_entity.type
_entity.pdbx_description
1 polymer ?
#
loop_
_entity_poly.entity_id
_entity_poly.type
_entity_poly.pdbx_seq_one_letter_code
_entity_poly.pdbx_strand_id
1 'polypeptide(L)'
;MTVTVDFIFDFGSPNAYLSDRVIPGIEQRTGARFNRIPCLLGGIFKATGNQSPMQAFSGVTGKLEYERLEMARFVKRHGLSDFRFNRHFPVNTLLLMRGAVAA
;
A
#
# COMPACT_ATOMS: atom_id res chain seq x y z
N MET A 1 -27.75 -2.49 5.82
CA MET A 1 -27.08 -2.20 4.55
C MET A 1 -25.60 -2.48 4.68
N THR A 2 -25.01 -3.21 3.73
CA THR A 2 -23.58 -3.49 3.73
C THR A 2 -22.86 -2.43 2.88
N VAL A 3 -21.90 -1.75 3.47
CA VAL A 3 -21.02 -0.82 2.75
C VAL A 3 -19.91 -1.63 2.09
N THR A 4 -19.67 -1.39 0.81
CA THR A 4 -18.56 -1.99 0.08
C THR A 4 -17.53 -0.91 -0.25
N VAL A 5 -16.26 -1.21 0.01
CA VAL A 5 -15.15 -0.29 -0.23
C VAL A 5 -14.21 -0.94 -1.25
N ASP A 6 -13.89 -0.22 -2.31
CA ASP A 6 -12.88 -0.68 -3.26
C ASP A 6 -11.49 -0.33 -2.73
N PHE A 7 -10.66 -1.35 -2.56
CA PHE A 7 -9.28 -1.23 -2.12
C PHE A 7 -8.37 -1.53 -3.31
N ILE A 8 -7.86 -0.47 -3.92
CA ILE A 8 -6.98 -0.56 -5.08
C ILE A 8 -5.55 -0.67 -4.58
N PHE A 9 -4.80 -1.70 -5.00
CA PHE A 9 -3.50 -1.98 -4.43
C PHE A 9 -2.49 -2.46 -5.47
N ASP A 10 -1.21 -2.31 -5.11
CA ASP A 10 -0.07 -2.91 -5.80
C ASP A 10 0.82 -3.57 -4.74
N PHE A 11 1.28 -4.79 -4.98
CA PHE A 11 2.17 -5.51 -4.07
C PHE A 11 3.47 -4.76 -3.78
N GLY A 12 3.88 -3.84 -4.64
CA GLY A 12 5.06 -3.02 -4.44
C GLY A 12 4.88 -1.89 -3.43
N SER A 13 3.66 -1.63 -2.96
CA SER A 13 3.38 -0.55 -2.02
C SER A 13 3.41 -1.05 -0.57
N PRO A 14 4.39 -0.62 0.26
CA PRO A 14 4.40 -0.97 1.68
C PRO A 14 3.15 -0.47 2.41
N ASN A 15 2.68 0.73 2.08
CA ASN A 15 1.47 1.30 2.68
C ASN A 15 0.22 0.48 2.35
N ALA A 16 0.12 -0.01 1.13
CA ALA A 16 -0.98 -0.90 0.73
C ALA A 16 -0.94 -2.21 1.51
N TYR A 17 0.24 -2.79 1.68
CA TYR A 17 0.40 -4.01 2.48
C TYR A 17 -0.04 -3.79 3.92
N LEU A 18 0.43 -2.71 4.56
CA LEU A 18 0.07 -2.41 5.95
C LEU A 18 -1.43 -2.14 6.09
N SER A 19 -2.03 -1.44 5.14
CA SER A 19 -3.47 -1.20 5.11
C SER A 19 -4.25 -2.50 4.98
N ASP A 20 -3.81 -3.40 4.11
CA ASP A 20 -4.44 -4.72 3.93
C ASP A 20 -4.46 -5.52 5.24
N ARG A 21 -3.37 -5.44 6.02
CA ARG A 21 -3.25 -6.17 7.28
C ARG A 21 -4.31 -5.74 8.31
N VAL A 22 -4.82 -4.52 8.26
CA VAL A 22 -5.83 -4.03 9.22
C VAL A 22 -7.27 -4.12 8.69
N ILE A 23 -7.46 -4.43 7.41
CA ILE A 23 -8.79 -4.56 6.79
C ILE A 23 -9.68 -5.59 7.51
N PRO A 24 -9.21 -6.82 7.84
CA PRO A 24 -10.09 -7.79 8.51
C PRO A 24 -10.67 -7.26 9.82
N GLY A 25 -9.89 -6.53 10.61
CA GLY A 25 -10.38 -5.92 11.85
C GLY A 25 -11.42 -4.84 11.61
N ILE A 26 -11.26 -4.07 10.53
CA ILE A 26 -12.23 -3.04 10.14
C ILE A 26 -13.54 -3.70 9.71
N GLU A 27 -13.47 -4.74 8.88
CA GLU A 27 -14.65 -5.48 8.45
C GLU A 27 -15.41 -6.07 9.64
N GLN A 28 -14.67 -6.62 10.61
CA GLN A 28 -15.28 -7.21 11.81
C GLN A 28 -16.00 -6.15 12.65
N ARG A 29 -15.41 -4.97 12.83
CA ARG A 29 -15.99 -3.91 13.67
C ARG A 29 -17.16 -3.20 13.02
N THR A 30 -17.14 -3.07 11.69
CA THR A 30 -18.08 -2.20 10.97
C THR A 30 -19.11 -2.95 10.12
N GLY A 31 -18.85 -4.21 9.80
CA GLY A 31 -19.67 -4.97 8.84
C GLY A 31 -19.42 -4.58 7.38
N ALA A 32 -18.51 -3.65 7.12
CA ALA A 32 -18.13 -3.29 5.75
C ALA A 32 -17.41 -4.46 5.05
N ARG A 33 -17.45 -4.45 3.73
CA ARG A 33 -16.73 -5.42 2.89
C ARG A 33 -15.75 -4.68 2.00
N PHE A 34 -14.53 -5.20 1.90
CA PHE A 34 -13.50 -4.62 1.04
C PHE A 34 -13.32 -5.49 -0.20
N ASN A 35 -13.45 -4.84 -1.35
CA ASN A 35 -13.21 -5.46 -2.65
C ASN A 35 -11.79 -5.11 -3.10
N ARG A 36 -10.93 -6.10 -3.20
CA ARG A 36 -9.51 -5.88 -3.55
C ARG A 36 -9.34 -5.84 -5.05
N ILE A 37 -8.82 -4.71 -5.55
CA ILE A 37 -8.63 -4.45 -6.97
C ILE A 37 -7.15 -4.27 -7.25
N PRO A 38 -6.49 -5.25 -7.92
CA PRO A 38 -5.08 -5.11 -8.29
C PRO A 38 -4.87 -4.01 -9.34
N CYS A 39 -3.79 -3.25 -9.18
CA CYS A 39 -3.38 -2.27 -10.20
C CYS A 39 -1.85 -2.26 -10.32
N LEU A 40 -1.35 -1.76 -11.44
CA LEU A 40 0.09 -1.49 -11.59
C LEU A 40 0.33 -0.02 -11.32
N LEU A 41 0.80 0.31 -10.10
CA LEU A 41 0.93 1.68 -9.64
C LEU A 41 1.91 2.49 -10.50
N GLY A 42 3.05 1.90 -10.88
CA GLY A 42 4.01 2.54 -11.78
C GLY A 42 3.42 2.87 -13.15
N GLY A 43 2.54 2.00 -13.65
CA GLY A 43 1.81 2.25 -14.89
C GLY A 43 0.84 3.42 -14.77
N ILE A 44 0.16 3.54 -13.63
CA ILE A 44 -0.74 4.67 -13.35
C ILE A 44 0.06 5.97 -13.29
N PHE A 45 1.21 5.98 -12.60
CA PHE A 45 2.07 7.17 -12.57
C PHE A 45 2.47 7.60 -13.96
N LYS A 46 2.91 6.67 -14.80
CA LYS A 46 3.29 6.96 -16.18
C LYS A 46 2.13 7.52 -16.99
N ALA A 47 0.97 6.91 -16.89
CA ALA A 47 -0.22 7.31 -17.65
C ALA A 47 -0.76 8.68 -17.25
N THR A 48 -0.57 9.08 -15.99
CA THR A 48 -1.09 10.34 -15.44
C THR A 48 -0.05 11.46 -15.36
N GLY A 49 1.19 11.20 -15.78
CA GLY A 49 2.28 12.18 -15.67
C GLY A 49 2.76 12.39 -14.23
N ASN A 50 2.52 11.42 -13.36
CA ASN A 50 2.94 11.46 -11.96
C ASN A 50 4.18 10.63 -11.72
N GLN A 51 4.70 10.70 -10.52
CA GLN A 51 5.83 9.88 -10.07
C GLN A 51 5.58 9.39 -8.64
N SER A 52 6.37 8.42 -8.20
CA SER A 52 6.21 7.88 -6.85
C SER A 52 6.49 8.97 -5.80
N PRO A 53 5.85 8.88 -4.61
CA PRO A 53 6.13 9.82 -3.52
C PRO A 53 7.61 9.89 -3.16
N MET A 54 8.33 8.78 -3.24
CA MET A 54 9.76 8.77 -2.97
C MET A 54 10.52 9.69 -3.92
N GLN A 55 10.17 9.70 -5.21
CA GLN A 55 10.77 10.60 -6.20
C GLN A 55 10.24 12.02 -6.07
N ALA A 56 8.92 12.16 -5.92
CA ALA A 56 8.26 13.47 -5.87
C ALA A 56 8.73 14.30 -4.68
N PHE A 57 8.99 13.67 -3.53
CA PHE A 57 9.32 14.35 -2.29
C PHE A 57 10.78 14.21 -1.86
N SER A 58 11.63 13.70 -2.74
CA SER A 58 13.06 13.51 -2.44
C SER A 58 13.77 14.81 -2.06
N GLY A 59 13.33 15.95 -2.61
CA GLY A 59 13.89 17.28 -2.30
C GLY A 59 13.21 18.00 -1.14
N VAL A 60 12.21 17.41 -0.51
CA VAL A 60 11.49 18.02 0.61
C VAL A 60 12.12 17.58 1.94
N THR A 61 12.72 18.53 2.65
CA THR A 61 13.42 18.25 3.90
C THR A 61 12.49 17.60 4.93
N GLY A 62 12.91 16.46 5.46
CA GLY A 62 12.19 15.75 6.52
C GLY A 62 10.98 14.94 6.09
N LYS A 63 10.52 15.06 4.84
CA LYS A 63 9.29 14.41 4.39
C LYS A 63 9.39 12.88 4.42
N LEU A 64 10.44 12.33 3.83
CA LEU A 64 10.62 10.87 3.77
C LEU A 64 10.96 10.27 5.14
N GLU A 65 11.72 10.99 5.95
CA GLU A 65 12.01 10.56 7.32
C GLU A 65 10.74 10.52 8.17
N TYR A 66 9.87 11.51 8.02
CA TYR A 66 8.58 11.53 8.70
C TYR A 66 7.70 10.36 8.27
N GLU A 67 7.67 10.04 6.99
CA GLU A 67 6.89 8.90 6.49
C GLU A 67 7.38 7.57 7.07
N ARG A 68 8.69 7.41 7.21
CA ARG A 68 9.26 6.23 7.88
C ARG A 68 8.84 6.15 9.34
N LEU A 69 8.84 7.28 10.02
CA LEU A 69 8.40 7.37 11.42
C LEU A 69 6.91 6.99 11.54
N GLU A 70 6.07 7.50 10.67
CA GLU A 70 4.64 7.18 10.66
C GLU A 70 4.40 5.69 10.37
N MET A 71 5.16 5.11 9.45
CA MET A 71 5.08 3.68 9.17
C MET A 71 5.46 2.85 10.40
N ALA A 72 6.54 3.23 11.09
CA ALA A 72 6.96 2.55 12.32
C ALA A 72 5.88 2.65 13.43
N ARG A 73 5.25 3.80 13.57
CA ARG A 73 4.15 4.01 14.50
C ARG A 73 2.95 3.12 14.16
N PHE A 74 2.60 3.03 12.89
CA PHE A 74 1.51 2.19 12.43
C PHE A 74 1.78 0.70 12.74
N VAL A 75 2.97 0.23 12.42
CA VAL A 75 3.39 -1.15 12.71
C VAL A 75 3.27 -1.45 14.22
N LYS A 76 3.77 -0.55 15.04
CA LYS A 76 3.72 -0.71 16.50
C LYS A 76 2.27 -0.71 17.00
N ARG A 77 1.46 0.25 16.54
CA ARG A 77 0.07 0.40 16.96
C ARG A 77 -0.78 -0.83 16.65
N HIS A 78 -0.54 -1.45 15.51
CA HIS A 78 -1.34 -2.58 15.05
C HIS A 78 -0.68 -3.94 15.29
N GLY A 79 0.44 -3.98 16.00
CA GLY A 79 1.12 -5.23 16.36
C GLY A 79 1.65 -6.01 15.15
N LEU A 80 2.07 -5.32 14.09
CA LEU A 80 2.55 -5.94 12.86
C LEU A 80 4.05 -6.19 12.91
N SER A 81 4.54 -6.83 13.97
CA SER A 81 5.97 -7.01 14.23
C SER A 81 6.69 -7.92 13.23
N ASP A 82 5.95 -8.66 12.42
CA ASP A 82 6.48 -9.49 11.34
C ASP A 82 6.80 -8.68 10.08
N PHE A 83 6.36 -7.43 10.00
CA PHE A 83 6.64 -6.57 8.85
C PHE A 83 8.13 -6.26 8.73
N ARG A 84 8.65 -6.35 7.52
CA ARG A 84 10.02 -5.95 7.18
C ARG A 84 9.97 -5.15 5.88
N PHE A 85 10.59 -3.97 5.89
CA PHE A 85 10.70 -3.17 4.67
C PHE A 85 11.58 -3.91 3.66
N ASN A 86 11.14 -3.97 2.42
CA ASN A 86 11.91 -4.63 1.37
C ASN A 86 13.17 -3.81 1.05
N ARG A 87 14.34 -4.37 1.32
CA ARG A 87 15.62 -3.70 1.07
C ARG A 87 15.91 -3.47 -0.42
N HIS A 88 15.16 -4.13 -1.29
CA HIS A 88 15.28 -3.96 -2.76
C HIS A 88 14.23 -3.01 -3.32
N PHE A 89 13.53 -2.28 -2.44
CA PHE A 89 12.51 -1.30 -2.85
C PHE A 89 13.14 -0.15 -3.66
N PRO A 90 12.48 0.33 -4.74
CA PRO A 90 11.24 -0.19 -5.30
C PRO A 90 11.47 -1.40 -6.20
N VAL A 91 10.43 -2.24 -6.36
CA VAL A 91 10.47 -3.43 -7.20
C VAL A 91 9.47 -3.31 -8.34
N ASN A 92 9.78 -3.93 -9.49
CA ASN A 92 8.84 -4.03 -10.60
C ASN A 92 7.86 -5.18 -10.31
N THR A 93 6.59 -4.84 -10.13
CA THR A 93 5.55 -5.81 -9.76
C THR A 93 4.65 -6.23 -10.92
N LEU A 94 4.99 -5.89 -12.16
CA LEU A 94 4.13 -6.16 -13.31
C LEU A 94 3.68 -7.63 -13.38
N LEU A 95 4.61 -8.56 -13.24
CA LEU A 95 4.30 -9.99 -13.31
C LEU A 95 3.40 -10.41 -12.14
N LEU A 96 3.71 -9.93 -10.93
CA LEU A 96 2.92 -10.23 -9.74
C LEU A 96 1.50 -9.69 -9.85
N MET A 97 1.33 -8.48 -10.37
CA MET A 97 0.01 -7.87 -10.51
C MET A 97 -0.81 -8.55 -11.59
N ARG A 98 -0.19 -9.00 -12.68
CA ARG A 98 -0.85 -9.85 -13.68
C ARG A 98 -1.36 -11.15 -13.06
N GLY A 99 -0.55 -11.77 -12.20
CA GLY A 99 -0.94 -12.96 -11.47
C GLY A 99 -2.13 -12.71 -10.53
N ALA A 100 -2.13 -11.59 -9.84
CA ALA A 100 -3.22 -11.20 -8.95
C ALA A 100 -4.55 -11.01 -9.70
N VAL A 101 -4.50 -10.42 -10.90
CA VAL A 101 -5.71 -10.27 -11.75
C VAL A 101 -6.21 -11.62 -12.23
N ALA A 102 -5.32 -12.56 -12.54
CA ALA A 102 -5.67 -13.88 -13.04
C ALA A 102 -6.21 -14.82 -11.94
N ALA A 103 -5.93 -14.51 -10.70
CA ALA A 103 -6.32 -15.36 -9.56
C ALA A 103 -7.83 -15.31 -9.26
#